data_02d54b4f1eedd6284d57c5ae0996df51
#
_entry.id   02d54b4f1eedd6284d57c5ae0996df51
#
_cell.length_a   1.000
_cell.length_b   1.000
_cell.length_c   1.000
_cell.angle_alpha   90.00
_cell.angle_beta   90.00
_cell.angle_gamma   90.00
#
_symmetry.space_group_name_H-M   'P 1'
#
loop_
_entity.id
_entity.type
_entity.pdbx_description
1 polymer ?
#
loop_
_entity_poly.entity_id
_entity_poly.type
_entity_poly.pdbx_seq_one_letter_code
_entity_poly.pdbx_strand_id
1 'polypeptide(L)'
;MLDRNSSYIVIEADEFDRSFLHLSPEIAVITAMDEDHLDIYENKANLLEAFEAFAGQVNPQGGRLFLKKGLQLKQTQVTGYYGGEGKADSYADGLRIEQGRYVFDYHGRGVDIEGLILGIPGRLNVENATAAITLALEAGVQPEEIRRALPDFKGVARRFNIQVYTEKTIYIDDYAHHPREIEASLSSCLLYTSPSP
;
A
#
# COMPACT_ATOMS: atom_id res chain seq x y z
N MET A 1 16.87 4.00 7.17
CA MET A 1 17.65 4.44 8.36
C MET A 1 17.04 3.72 9.56
N LEU A 2 17.80 2.92 10.27
CA LEU A 2 17.31 2.26 11.48
C LEU A 2 17.40 3.25 12.63
N ASP A 3 16.25 3.68 13.16
CA ASP A 3 16.23 4.41 14.43
C ASP A 3 16.42 3.38 15.56
N ARG A 4 17.51 3.52 16.31
CA ARG A 4 17.84 2.60 17.42
C ARG A 4 16.86 2.71 18.59
N ASN A 5 15.99 3.69 18.59
CA ASN A 5 14.95 3.91 19.62
C ASN A 5 13.57 3.38 19.15
N SER A 6 13.44 2.91 17.93
CA SER A 6 12.18 2.34 17.43
C SER A 6 11.95 0.96 18.01
N SER A 7 10.74 0.72 18.50
CA SER A 7 10.27 -0.60 18.92
C SER A 7 9.83 -1.47 17.74
N TYR A 8 9.81 -0.92 16.53
CA TYR A 8 9.33 -1.58 15.32
C TYR A 8 10.41 -1.62 14.25
N ILE A 9 10.42 -2.71 13.50
CA ILE A 9 11.15 -2.86 12.23
C ILE A 9 10.10 -3.08 11.15
N VAL A 10 10.13 -2.27 10.09
CA VAL A 10 9.28 -2.44 8.91
C VAL A 10 10.10 -3.14 7.83
N ILE A 11 9.56 -4.24 7.31
CA ILE A 11 10.21 -5.08 6.31
C ILE A 11 9.28 -5.19 5.10
N GLU A 12 9.81 -4.97 3.90
CA GLU A 12 9.16 -5.39 2.67
C GLU A 12 9.35 -6.90 2.53
N ALA A 13 8.23 -7.63 2.61
CA ALA A 13 8.21 -9.09 2.52
C ALA A 13 7.99 -9.48 1.06
N ASP A 14 9.04 -9.96 0.41
CA ASP A 14 9.04 -10.36 -1.00
C ASP A 14 8.71 -11.86 -1.11
N GLU A 15 7.76 -12.20 -1.98
CA GLU A 15 7.40 -13.59 -2.28
C GLU A 15 8.41 -14.25 -3.23
N PHE A 16 9.22 -13.47 -3.92
CA PHE A 16 10.30 -14.01 -4.76
C PHE A 16 11.21 -14.92 -3.92
N ASP A 17 11.59 -16.07 -4.45
CA ASP A 17 12.37 -17.12 -3.78
C ASP A 17 11.80 -17.65 -2.43
N ARG A 18 10.56 -17.28 -2.09
CA ARG A 18 9.88 -17.63 -0.84
C ARG A 18 10.54 -17.06 0.41
N SER A 19 11.33 -15.99 0.29
CA SER A 19 12.07 -15.41 1.41
C SER A 19 11.15 -14.91 2.53
N PHE A 20 9.94 -14.41 2.21
CA PHE A 20 8.95 -13.98 3.18
C PHE A 20 8.51 -15.08 4.17
N LEU A 21 8.65 -16.37 3.81
CA LEU A 21 8.34 -17.49 4.70
C LEU A 21 9.32 -17.66 5.88
N HIS A 22 10.40 -16.89 5.92
CA HIS A 22 11.31 -16.85 7.06
C HIS A 22 10.94 -15.76 8.09
N LEU A 23 9.89 -14.99 7.83
CA LEU A 23 9.44 -13.92 8.71
C LEU A 23 8.34 -14.39 9.66
N SER A 24 8.32 -13.82 10.88
CA SER A 24 7.27 -14.01 11.87
C SER A 24 6.77 -12.66 12.35
N PRO A 25 5.90 -11.99 11.56
CA PRO A 25 5.51 -10.63 11.85
C PRO A 25 4.47 -10.53 12.97
N GLU A 26 4.53 -9.44 13.75
CA GLU A 26 3.47 -9.04 14.68
C GLU A 26 2.28 -8.42 13.93
N ILE A 27 2.58 -7.63 12.90
CA ILE A 27 1.58 -6.98 12.05
C ILE A 27 1.99 -7.21 10.60
N ALA A 28 1.09 -7.70 9.78
CA ALA A 28 1.33 -7.92 8.36
C ALA A 28 0.22 -7.36 7.50
N VAL A 29 0.57 -6.98 6.28
CA VAL A 29 -0.38 -6.65 5.22
C VAL A 29 0.00 -7.37 3.93
N ILE A 30 -0.99 -7.93 3.25
CA ILE A 30 -0.83 -8.50 1.91
C ILE A 30 -1.53 -7.56 0.92
N THR A 31 -0.76 -7.01 0.01
CA THR A 31 -1.20 -5.98 -0.94
C THR A 31 -1.60 -6.57 -2.30
N ALA A 32 -1.03 -7.70 -2.66
CA ALA A 32 -1.34 -8.45 -3.88
C ALA A 32 -1.05 -9.93 -3.68
N MET A 33 -1.73 -10.77 -4.46
CA MET A 33 -1.45 -12.21 -4.61
C MET A 33 -1.62 -12.56 -6.10
N ASP A 34 -1.11 -11.69 -6.97
CA ASP A 34 -1.18 -11.90 -8.41
C ASP A 34 -0.21 -13.00 -8.86
N GLU A 35 -0.48 -13.58 -10.00
CA GLU A 35 0.34 -14.65 -10.57
C GLU A 35 1.63 -14.07 -11.17
N ASP A 36 2.53 -13.65 -10.31
CA ASP A 36 3.90 -13.32 -10.68
C ASP A 36 4.85 -14.43 -10.24
N HIS A 37 6.03 -14.52 -10.86
CA HIS A 37 7.07 -15.49 -10.49
C HIS A 37 6.62 -16.97 -10.59
N LEU A 38 5.82 -17.31 -11.61
CA LEU A 38 5.37 -18.70 -11.85
C LEU A 38 6.51 -19.69 -12.12
N ASP A 39 7.69 -19.19 -12.51
CA ASP A 39 8.91 -19.96 -12.60
C ASP A 39 9.38 -20.53 -11.24
N ILE A 40 9.02 -19.87 -10.12
CA ILE A 40 9.32 -20.30 -8.76
C ILE A 40 8.19 -21.13 -8.15
N TYR A 41 6.95 -20.72 -8.42
CA TYR A 41 5.78 -21.35 -7.80
C TYR A 41 5.13 -22.44 -8.66
N GLU A 42 5.55 -22.58 -9.93
CA GLU A 42 5.02 -23.54 -10.92
C GLU A 42 3.56 -23.27 -11.29
N ASN A 43 2.71 -22.90 -10.34
CA ASN A 43 1.30 -22.62 -10.56
C ASN A 43 0.73 -21.71 -9.44
N LYS A 44 -0.46 -21.17 -9.71
CA LYS A 44 -1.21 -20.31 -8.78
C LYS A 44 -1.54 -21.00 -7.44
N ALA A 45 -1.79 -22.28 -7.41
CA ALA A 45 -2.15 -22.98 -6.18
C ALA A 45 -0.98 -22.96 -5.19
N ASN A 46 0.23 -23.25 -5.66
CA ASN A 46 1.45 -23.21 -4.84
C ASN A 46 1.77 -21.79 -4.33
N LEU A 47 1.51 -20.78 -5.15
CA LEU A 47 1.65 -19.38 -4.73
C LEU A 47 0.66 -19.05 -3.59
N LEU A 48 -0.61 -19.42 -3.75
CA LEU A 48 -1.61 -19.19 -2.71
C LEU A 48 -1.31 -19.97 -1.42
N GLU A 49 -0.81 -21.22 -1.51
CA GLU A 49 -0.35 -21.99 -0.35
C GLU A 49 0.81 -21.29 0.38
N ALA A 50 1.72 -20.66 -0.35
CA ALA A 50 2.80 -19.89 0.27
C ALA A 50 2.27 -18.65 0.99
N PHE A 51 1.30 -17.92 0.43
CA PHE A 51 0.63 -16.82 1.13
C PHE A 51 -0.17 -17.29 2.37
N GLU A 52 -0.82 -18.44 2.31
CA GLU A 52 -1.47 -19.04 3.50
C GLU A 52 -0.44 -19.38 4.57
N ALA A 53 0.71 -19.97 4.19
CA ALA A 53 1.77 -20.30 5.11
C ALA A 53 2.36 -19.04 5.77
N PHE A 54 2.63 -17.99 4.99
CA PHE A 54 3.07 -16.70 5.51
C PHE A 54 2.05 -16.09 6.47
N ALA A 55 0.78 -16.07 6.09
CA ALA A 55 -0.29 -15.56 6.94
C ALA A 55 -0.41 -16.33 8.26
N GLY A 56 -0.17 -17.65 8.24
CA GLY A 56 -0.12 -18.50 9.44
C GLY A 56 1.06 -18.22 10.37
N GLN A 57 2.08 -17.49 9.90
CA GLN A 57 3.25 -17.08 10.69
C GLN A 57 3.05 -15.74 11.42
N VAL A 58 1.96 -15.03 11.14
CA VAL A 58 1.60 -13.84 11.93
C VAL A 58 1.36 -14.30 13.38
N ASN A 59 1.98 -13.59 14.33
CA ASN A 59 2.04 -13.99 15.73
C ASN A 59 0.68 -14.52 16.26
N PRO A 60 0.57 -15.80 16.61
CA PRO A 60 -0.69 -16.40 17.05
C PRO A 60 -1.19 -15.87 18.40
N GLN A 61 -0.36 -15.13 19.14
CA GLN A 61 -0.68 -14.56 20.45
C GLN A 61 -1.19 -13.11 20.39
N GLY A 62 -1.67 -12.67 19.24
CA GLY A 62 -2.23 -11.34 19.09
C GLY A 62 -1.72 -10.57 17.85
N GLY A 63 -1.09 -11.26 16.93
CA GLY A 63 -0.68 -10.69 15.66
C GLY A 63 -1.88 -10.25 14.80
N ARG A 64 -1.65 -9.34 13.89
CA ARG A 64 -2.69 -8.72 13.07
C ARG A 64 -2.35 -8.82 11.60
N LEU A 65 -3.29 -9.38 10.84
CA LEU A 65 -3.17 -9.56 9.39
C LEU A 65 -4.22 -8.75 8.67
N PHE A 66 -3.78 -7.92 7.74
CA PHE A 66 -4.64 -7.14 6.86
C PHE A 66 -4.49 -7.59 5.41
N LEU A 67 -5.59 -7.62 4.69
CA LEU A 67 -5.60 -7.91 3.27
C LEU A 67 -6.14 -6.73 2.48
N LYS A 68 -5.63 -6.54 1.29
CA LYS A 68 -6.29 -5.70 0.30
C LYS A 68 -7.68 -6.26 0.00
N LYS A 69 -8.66 -5.38 -0.10
CA LYS A 69 -10.04 -5.76 -0.47
C LYS A 69 -10.07 -6.52 -1.78
N GLY A 70 -10.75 -7.66 -1.78
CA GLY A 70 -10.83 -8.58 -2.91
C GLY A 70 -9.86 -9.76 -2.83
N LEU A 71 -8.83 -9.69 -1.99
CA LEU A 71 -7.99 -10.85 -1.68
C LEU A 71 -8.69 -11.75 -0.65
N GLN A 72 -8.43 -13.03 -0.72
CA GLN A 72 -9.01 -14.03 0.19
C GLN A 72 -7.98 -15.10 0.57
N LEU A 73 -7.91 -15.40 1.84
CA LEU A 73 -7.24 -16.57 2.39
C LEU A 73 -8.28 -17.59 2.82
N LYS A 74 -7.96 -18.87 2.72
CA LYS A 74 -8.90 -19.97 2.99
C LYS A 74 -8.85 -20.47 4.43
N GLN A 75 -7.68 -20.43 5.04
CA GLN A 75 -7.40 -21.10 6.31
C GLN A 75 -7.02 -20.12 7.42
N THR A 76 -6.57 -18.92 7.08
CA THR A 76 -6.06 -17.97 8.06
C THR A 76 -7.08 -16.88 8.37
N GLN A 77 -7.27 -16.60 9.65
CA GLN A 77 -8.13 -15.53 10.11
C GLN A 77 -7.49 -14.16 9.79
N VAL A 78 -8.26 -13.30 9.14
CA VAL A 78 -7.88 -11.95 8.76
C VAL A 78 -8.41 -10.97 9.81
N THR A 79 -7.58 -10.03 10.25
CA THR A 79 -7.96 -8.98 11.21
C THR A 79 -8.86 -7.93 10.55
N GLY A 80 -8.61 -7.61 9.28
CA GLY A 80 -9.41 -6.66 8.53
C GLY A 80 -8.95 -6.49 7.09
N TYR A 81 -9.77 -5.78 6.32
CA TYR A 81 -9.53 -5.47 4.92
C TYR A 81 -9.31 -3.98 4.74
N TYR A 82 -8.37 -3.62 3.88
CA TYR A 82 -8.17 -2.25 3.46
C TYR A 82 -8.42 -2.09 1.95
N GLY A 83 -8.70 -0.87 1.52
CA GLY A 83 -8.90 -0.55 0.11
C GLY A 83 -8.67 0.92 -0.19
N GLY A 84 -8.62 1.24 -1.48
CA GLY A 84 -8.73 2.60 -1.95
C GLY A 84 -10.16 3.12 -1.78
N GLU A 85 -10.74 3.65 -2.84
CA GLU A 85 -12.14 4.11 -2.79
C GLU A 85 -13.11 2.94 -2.54
N GLY A 86 -14.00 3.11 -1.58
CA GLY A 86 -15.09 2.18 -1.29
C GLY A 86 -14.97 1.44 0.04
N LYS A 87 -16.07 0.84 0.46
CA LYS A 87 -16.24 0.24 1.79
C LYS A 87 -15.34 -0.97 2.02
N ALA A 88 -14.39 -0.82 2.93
CA ALA A 88 -13.58 -1.83 3.57
C ALA A 88 -13.54 -1.51 5.07
N ASP A 89 -12.83 -2.30 5.88
CA ASP A 89 -12.65 -1.96 7.31
C ASP A 89 -11.77 -0.72 7.49
N SER A 90 -10.88 -0.49 6.51
CA SER A 90 -10.11 0.74 6.37
C SER A 90 -10.09 1.16 4.90
N TYR A 91 -10.40 2.41 4.59
CA TYR A 91 -10.46 2.88 3.21
C TYR A 91 -10.12 4.36 3.07
N ALA A 92 -9.72 4.75 1.88
CA ALA A 92 -9.61 6.15 1.48
C ALA A 92 -10.92 6.61 0.82
N ASP A 93 -11.27 7.88 1.01
CA ASP A 93 -12.41 8.53 0.37
C ASP A 93 -12.09 9.98 0.01
N GLY A 94 -12.98 10.65 -0.73
CA GLY A 94 -12.86 12.07 -1.03
C GLY A 94 -11.58 12.46 -1.77
N LEU A 95 -11.02 11.55 -2.60
CA LEU A 95 -9.80 11.82 -3.35
C LEU A 95 -9.97 13.01 -4.29
N ARG A 96 -9.15 14.03 -4.10
CA ARG A 96 -9.14 15.28 -4.84
C ARG A 96 -7.73 15.82 -5.05
N ILE A 97 -7.58 16.74 -5.98
CA ILE A 97 -6.30 17.42 -6.21
C ILE A 97 -6.45 18.86 -5.72
N GLU A 98 -5.66 19.24 -4.73
CA GLU A 98 -5.58 20.59 -4.19
C GLU A 98 -4.16 21.13 -4.35
N GLN A 99 -4.01 22.26 -5.06
CA GLN A 99 -2.69 22.88 -5.33
C GLN A 99 -1.65 21.89 -5.92
N GLY A 100 -2.11 20.99 -6.80
CA GLY A 100 -1.27 19.98 -7.43
C GLY A 100 -0.88 18.80 -6.55
N ARG A 101 -1.46 18.67 -5.36
CA ARG A 101 -1.25 17.56 -4.43
C ARG A 101 -2.47 16.69 -4.32
N TYR A 102 -2.27 15.40 -4.11
CA TYR A 102 -3.32 14.46 -3.80
C TYR A 102 -3.76 14.64 -2.35
N VAL A 103 -5.05 14.90 -2.16
CA VAL A 103 -5.68 15.01 -0.84
C VAL A 103 -6.79 13.98 -0.76
N PHE A 104 -6.88 13.29 0.36
CA PHE A 104 -7.88 12.26 0.60
C PHE A 104 -8.24 12.18 2.08
N ASP A 105 -9.32 11.49 2.37
CA ASP A 105 -9.77 11.25 3.72
C ASP A 105 -9.59 9.76 4.03
N TYR A 106 -9.14 9.42 5.24
CA TYR A 106 -8.97 8.05 5.70
C TYR A 106 -10.05 7.72 6.74
N HIS A 107 -10.64 6.54 6.59
CA HIS A 107 -11.63 5.98 7.51
C HIS A 107 -11.21 4.58 7.91
N GLY A 108 -11.18 4.30 9.20
CA GLY A 108 -10.86 2.93 9.66
C GLY A 108 -10.27 2.90 11.06
N ARG A 109 -10.28 1.73 11.64
CA ARG A 109 -9.73 1.47 12.97
C ARG A 109 -10.31 2.37 14.09
N GLY A 110 -11.57 2.81 13.91
CA GLY A 110 -12.23 3.72 14.84
C GLY A 110 -11.76 5.17 14.74
N VAL A 111 -11.04 5.52 13.69
CA VAL A 111 -10.49 6.85 13.44
C VAL A 111 -10.86 7.34 12.05
N ASP A 112 -11.24 8.61 11.95
CA ASP A 112 -11.41 9.33 10.70
C ASP A 112 -10.37 10.45 10.64
N ILE A 113 -9.61 10.51 9.54
CA ILE A 113 -8.56 11.52 9.33
C ILE A 113 -8.83 12.23 8.01
N GLU A 114 -9.45 13.39 8.07
CA GLU A 114 -9.81 14.18 6.89
C GLU A 114 -8.61 14.99 6.36
N GLY A 115 -8.58 15.24 5.05
CA GLY A 115 -7.63 16.16 4.42
C GLY A 115 -6.17 15.73 4.52
N LEU A 116 -5.89 14.44 4.43
CA LEU A 116 -4.52 13.92 4.36
C LEU A 116 -3.88 14.29 3.02
N ILE A 117 -2.71 14.91 3.07
CA ILE A 117 -1.94 15.27 1.88
C ILE A 117 -0.91 14.17 1.61
N LEU A 118 -0.97 13.58 0.44
CA LEU A 118 0.03 12.60 0.00
C LEU A 118 1.21 13.29 -0.68
N GLY A 119 2.42 12.97 -0.26
CA GLY A 119 3.65 13.56 -0.80
C GLY A 119 3.99 13.11 -2.23
N ILE A 120 3.35 12.04 -2.70
CA ILE A 120 3.53 11.47 -4.03
C ILE A 120 2.17 11.31 -4.72
N PRO A 121 2.12 11.47 -6.05
CA PRO A 121 0.87 11.33 -6.79
C PRO A 121 0.50 9.87 -7.06
N GLY A 122 -0.75 9.66 -7.50
CA GLY A 122 -1.24 8.39 -8.03
C GLY A 122 -2.26 7.70 -7.12
N ARG A 123 -3.32 7.19 -7.73
CA ARG A 123 -4.40 6.45 -7.02
C ARG A 123 -3.86 5.21 -6.31
N LEU A 124 -2.92 4.49 -6.93
CA LEU A 124 -2.26 3.34 -6.32
C LEU A 124 -1.50 3.73 -5.06
N ASN A 125 -0.88 4.92 -5.07
CA ASN A 125 -0.17 5.43 -3.91
C ASN A 125 -1.11 5.83 -2.76
N VAL A 126 -2.34 6.28 -3.08
CA VAL A 126 -3.38 6.49 -2.06
C VAL A 126 -3.80 5.16 -1.43
N GLU A 127 -3.95 4.11 -2.22
CA GLU A 127 -4.25 2.77 -1.72
C GLU A 127 -3.11 2.22 -0.84
N ASN A 128 -1.86 2.37 -1.28
CA ASN A 128 -0.69 1.99 -0.50
C ASN A 128 -0.58 2.82 0.80
N ALA A 129 -0.88 4.11 0.74
CA ALA A 129 -0.94 4.97 1.93
C ALA A 129 -2.03 4.51 2.90
N THR A 130 -3.20 4.08 2.40
CA THR A 130 -4.28 3.52 3.22
C THR A 130 -3.81 2.29 4.00
N ALA A 131 -3.09 1.37 3.34
CA ALA A 131 -2.47 0.23 4.00
C ALA A 131 -1.47 0.67 5.08
N ALA A 132 -0.56 1.58 4.72
CA ALA A 132 0.47 2.08 5.64
C ALA A 132 -0.14 2.79 6.86
N ILE A 133 -1.18 3.61 6.67
CA ILE A 133 -1.92 4.29 7.75
C ILE A 133 -2.58 3.25 8.67
N THR A 134 -3.23 2.23 8.08
CA THR A 134 -3.87 1.17 8.86
C THR A 134 -2.86 0.46 9.77
N LEU A 135 -1.69 0.10 9.24
CA LEU A 135 -0.64 -0.55 10.03
C LEU A 135 -0.02 0.40 11.06
N ALA A 136 0.17 1.67 10.72
CA ALA A 136 0.69 2.67 11.65
C ALA A 136 -0.23 2.88 12.86
N LEU A 137 -1.55 2.97 12.64
CA LEU A 137 -2.54 3.07 13.71
C LEU A 137 -2.54 1.81 14.59
N GLU A 138 -2.41 0.61 13.98
CA GLU A 138 -2.26 -0.64 14.72
C GLU A 138 -0.98 -0.71 15.57
N ALA A 139 0.08 -0.05 15.10
CA ALA A 139 1.33 0.10 15.83
C ALA A 139 1.29 1.20 16.91
N GLY A 140 0.16 1.92 17.04
CA GLY A 140 -0.04 2.96 18.05
C GLY A 140 0.40 4.36 17.63
N VAL A 141 0.73 4.56 16.35
CA VAL A 141 1.04 5.90 15.81
C VAL A 141 -0.21 6.77 15.84
N GLN A 142 -0.08 8.01 16.27
CA GLN A 142 -1.22 8.91 16.41
C GLN A 142 -1.58 9.59 15.06
N PRO A 143 -2.86 9.93 14.84
CA PRO A 143 -3.32 10.58 13.61
C PRO A 143 -2.54 11.84 13.23
N GLU A 144 -2.13 12.64 14.21
CA GLU A 144 -1.38 13.87 13.99
C GLU A 144 0.05 13.59 13.49
N GLU A 145 0.64 12.48 13.89
CA GLU A 145 1.96 12.04 13.41
C GLU A 145 1.88 11.57 11.96
N ILE A 146 0.82 10.82 11.61
CA ILE A 146 0.52 10.40 10.24
C ILE A 146 0.34 11.63 9.35
N ARG A 147 -0.48 12.60 9.79
CA ARG A 147 -0.74 13.86 9.07
C ARG A 147 0.54 14.65 8.78
N ARG A 148 1.50 14.63 9.70
CA ARG A 148 2.80 15.32 9.53
C ARG A 148 3.74 14.56 8.60
N ALA A 149 3.78 13.23 8.69
CA ALA A 149 4.74 12.42 7.96
C ALA A 149 4.37 12.23 6.48
N LEU A 150 3.08 12.10 6.17
CA LEU A 150 2.60 11.74 4.85
C LEU A 150 3.00 12.72 3.72
N PRO A 151 2.95 14.06 3.92
CA PRO A 151 3.39 15.03 2.92
C PRO A 151 4.90 15.00 2.64
N ASP A 152 5.70 14.52 3.58
CA ASP A 152 7.16 14.47 3.46
C ASP A 152 7.65 13.18 2.78
N PHE A 153 6.79 12.21 2.58
CA PHE A 153 7.13 11.00 1.85
C PHE A 153 7.36 11.32 0.37
N LYS A 154 8.58 11.08 -0.10
CA LYS A 154 9.03 11.40 -1.48
C LYS A 154 8.88 10.22 -2.45
N GLY A 155 8.30 9.12 -1.97
CA GLY A 155 8.16 7.91 -2.78
C GLY A 155 9.43 7.08 -2.84
N VAL A 156 9.37 6.10 -3.70
CA VAL A 156 10.47 5.19 -4.00
C VAL A 156 10.92 5.45 -5.44
N ALA A 157 12.22 5.43 -5.70
CA ALA A 157 12.76 5.58 -7.04
C ALA A 157 12.12 4.56 -7.99
N ARG A 158 11.78 4.99 -9.20
CA ARG A 158 11.15 4.17 -10.24
C ARG A 158 9.75 3.63 -9.87
N ARG A 159 9.02 4.29 -8.95
CA ARG A 159 7.62 4.03 -8.64
C ARG A 159 6.85 5.35 -8.78
N PHE A 160 6.28 5.59 -9.95
CA PHE A 160 5.62 6.83 -10.36
C PHE A 160 6.47 8.08 -10.01
N ASN A 161 7.77 8.00 -10.30
CA ASN A 161 8.74 9.00 -9.87
C ASN A 161 8.79 10.15 -10.88
N ILE A 162 8.34 11.34 -10.49
CA ILE A 162 8.39 12.53 -11.32
C ILE A 162 9.82 13.07 -11.38
N GLN A 163 10.48 12.89 -12.51
CA GLN A 163 11.85 13.36 -12.77
C GLN A 163 11.90 14.79 -13.29
N VAL A 164 10.89 15.19 -14.10
CA VAL A 164 10.76 16.53 -14.64
C VAL A 164 9.32 16.97 -14.51
N TYR A 165 9.13 18.18 -14.02
CA TYR A 165 7.82 18.82 -13.94
C TYR A 165 7.92 20.26 -14.42
N THR A 166 7.37 20.55 -15.60
CA THR A 166 7.29 21.89 -16.19
C THR A 166 5.87 22.16 -16.69
N GLU A 167 5.58 23.37 -17.09
CA GLU A 167 4.28 23.73 -17.70
C GLU A 167 3.95 22.95 -18.98
N LYS A 168 4.97 22.45 -19.67
CA LYS A 168 4.81 21.77 -20.98
C LYS A 168 5.13 20.30 -20.96
N THR A 169 5.85 19.83 -19.96
CA THR A 169 6.37 18.46 -19.94
C THR A 169 6.42 17.93 -18.51
N ILE A 170 5.85 16.75 -18.33
CA ILE A 170 6.02 15.95 -17.14
C ILE A 170 6.71 14.65 -17.58
N TYR A 171 7.86 14.34 -16.98
CA TYR A 171 8.54 13.08 -17.20
C TYR A 171 8.46 12.24 -15.93
N ILE A 172 7.86 11.05 -16.06
CA ILE A 172 7.63 10.09 -14.97
C ILE A 172 8.40 8.83 -15.27
N ASP A 173 9.20 8.37 -14.32
CA ASP A 173 9.90 7.08 -14.33
C ASP A 173 9.15 6.09 -13.46
N ASP A 174 8.66 4.99 -14.08
CA ASP A 174 7.93 3.94 -13.39
C ASP A 174 8.41 2.58 -13.88
N TYR A 175 8.67 1.68 -12.94
CA TYR A 175 9.06 0.30 -13.23
C TYR A 175 7.86 -0.61 -13.48
N ALA A 176 6.67 -0.06 -13.69
CA ALA A 176 5.47 -0.82 -13.99
C ALA A 176 5.70 -1.76 -15.18
N HIS A 177 5.56 -3.05 -14.99
CA HIS A 177 5.77 -4.09 -16.00
C HIS A 177 4.61 -5.11 -16.03
N HIS A 178 3.79 -5.17 -14.98
CA HIS A 178 2.55 -5.94 -14.95
C HIS A 178 1.39 -5.12 -15.54
N PRO A 179 0.44 -5.73 -16.31
CA PRO A 179 -0.66 -4.99 -16.95
C PRO A 179 -1.44 -4.06 -16.00
N ARG A 180 -1.73 -4.52 -14.77
CA ARG A 180 -2.44 -3.72 -13.76
C ARG A 180 -1.61 -2.53 -13.26
N GLU A 181 -0.30 -2.68 -13.12
CA GLU A 181 0.58 -1.57 -12.75
C GLU A 181 0.63 -0.52 -13.84
N ILE A 182 0.77 -0.95 -15.11
CA ILE A 182 0.77 -0.07 -16.28
C ILE A 182 -0.56 0.69 -16.37
N GLU A 183 -1.69 0.02 -16.21
CA GLU A 183 -3.01 0.64 -16.21
C GLU A 183 -3.14 1.70 -15.10
N ALA A 184 -2.69 1.38 -13.88
CA ALA A 184 -2.71 2.30 -12.74
C ALA A 184 -1.83 3.52 -12.98
N SER A 185 -0.63 3.34 -13.53
CA SER A 185 0.29 4.42 -13.88
C SER A 185 -0.28 5.33 -14.97
N LEU A 186 -0.82 4.76 -16.04
CA LEU A 186 -1.46 5.52 -17.13
C LEU A 186 -2.69 6.29 -16.63
N SER A 187 -3.54 5.64 -15.83
CA SER A 187 -4.72 6.28 -15.24
C SER A 187 -4.32 7.44 -14.33
N SER A 188 -3.22 7.32 -13.60
CA SER A 188 -2.68 8.39 -12.77
C SER A 188 -2.15 9.56 -13.61
N CYS A 189 -1.51 9.29 -14.76
CA CYS A 189 -1.06 10.32 -15.69
C CYS A 189 -2.24 11.14 -16.25
N LEU A 190 -3.38 10.51 -16.54
CA LEU A 190 -4.55 11.20 -17.07
C LEU A 190 -5.12 12.25 -16.09
N LEU A 191 -4.97 12.08 -14.80
CA LEU A 191 -5.39 13.07 -13.81
C LEU A 191 -4.59 14.38 -13.89
N TYR A 192 -3.34 14.33 -14.39
CA TYR A 192 -2.51 15.52 -14.59
C TYR A 192 -2.73 16.19 -15.94
N THR A 193 -3.22 15.44 -16.93
CA THR A 193 -3.31 15.90 -18.32
C THR A 193 -4.74 16.18 -18.76
N SER A 194 -5.75 15.71 -18.02
CA SER A 194 -7.14 16.03 -18.32
C SER A 194 -7.43 17.47 -17.87
N PRO A 195 -8.02 18.32 -18.74
CA PRO A 195 -8.52 19.60 -18.30
C PRO A 195 -9.55 19.37 -17.19
N SER A 196 -9.41 20.11 -16.09
CA SER A 196 -10.40 20.12 -15.00
C SER A 196 -11.76 20.47 -15.62
N PRO A 197 -12.84 19.73 -15.26
CA PRO A 197 -14.17 20.06 -15.75
C PRO A 197 -14.63 21.44 -15.29
#